data_10aa233aaaaee4a1d8a9a0a1e7d98513
#
_entry.id   10aa233aaaaee4a1d8a9a0a1e7d98513
#
_cell.length_a   1.000
_cell.length_b   1.000
_cell.length_c   1.000
_cell.angle_alpha   90.00
_cell.angle_beta   90.00
_cell.angle_gamma   90.00
#
_symmetry.space_group_name_H-M   'P 1'
#
loop_
_entity.id
_entity.type
_entity.pdbx_description
1 polymer ?
#
loop_
_entity_poly.entity_id
_entity_poly.type
_entity_poly.pdbx_seq_one_letter_code
_entity_poly.pdbx_strand_id
1 'polypeptide(L)'
;MTAVDYDWEFLEDGVRIEPISIGMKAEDGREYYAVNGLLAARGWKGWRFRRRVRKHKWLMENVIPHLPQPHGDWRNHMPQSWLFNYLDPAVKPIERIADEVMDFIRATGPDVQLWADYGAYDHVCLAQLWGRMIDLPEGVPMFTNDIQQEARRQGLGWDDLPKQDGGVHNALADARHNQTVRRLLVGRAAGEAA
;
A
#
# COMPACT_ATOMS: atom_id res chain seq x y z
N MET A 1 -13.43 17.99 -3.06
CA MET A 1 -13.08 16.60 -2.63
C MET A 1 -11.60 16.43 -2.79
N THR A 2 -10.93 15.91 -1.79
CA THR A 2 -9.46 15.73 -1.80
C THR A 2 -9.16 14.24 -1.90
N ALA A 3 -8.27 13.86 -2.80
CA ALA A 3 -7.96 12.45 -3.05
C ALA A 3 -6.71 12.00 -2.29
N VAL A 4 -6.74 10.74 -1.86
CA VAL A 4 -5.59 9.99 -1.37
C VAL A 4 -5.48 8.73 -2.22
N ASP A 5 -4.37 8.63 -2.93
CA ASP A 5 -3.99 7.42 -3.66
C ASP A 5 -3.18 6.53 -2.72
N TYR A 6 -3.45 5.24 -2.70
CA TYR A 6 -2.77 4.32 -1.80
C TYR A 6 -2.58 2.95 -2.45
N ASP A 7 -1.69 2.18 -1.85
CA ASP A 7 -1.38 0.82 -2.25
C ASP A 7 -0.93 0.00 -1.06
N TRP A 8 -1.25 -1.29 -1.03
CA TRP A 8 -0.78 -2.25 -0.06
C TRP A 8 -0.02 -3.39 -0.73
N GLU A 9 1.12 -3.72 -0.18
CA GLU A 9 1.70 -5.03 -0.39
C GLU A 9 1.20 -5.99 0.69
N PHE A 10 0.79 -7.18 0.30
CA PHE A 10 0.18 -8.14 1.22
C PHE A 10 0.52 -9.60 0.87
N LEU A 11 0.44 -10.47 1.86
CA LEU A 11 0.46 -11.92 1.69
C LEU A 11 -0.98 -12.41 1.52
N GLU A 12 -1.29 -12.96 0.36
CA GLU A 12 -2.55 -13.57 0.03
C GLU A 12 -2.36 -15.08 -0.13
N ASP A 13 -3.22 -15.91 0.46
CA ASP A 13 -3.13 -17.38 0.42
C ASP A 13 -4.44 -18.06 -0.03
N GLY A 14 -5.34 -17.32 -0.67
CA GLY A 14 -6.66 -17.79 -1.11
C GLY A 14 -7.72 -17.81 -0.01
N VAL A 15 -7.33 -17.54 1.24
CA VAL A 15 -8.23 -17.52 2.41
C VAL A 15 -8.08 -16.24 3.22
N ARG A 16 -6.85 -15.72 3.28
CA ARG A 16 -6.48 -14.57 4.10
C ARG A 16 -5.65 -13.60 3.31
N ILE A 17 -5.83 -12.33 3.62
CA ILE A 17 -5.00 -11.22 3.15
C ILE A 17 -4.34 -10.61 4.39
N GLU A 18 -3.01 -10.60 4.43
CA GLU A 18 -2.25 -10.10 5.58
C GLU A 18 -1.29 -9.00 5.11
N PRO A 19 -1.42 -7.75 5.60
CA PRO A 19 -0.67 -6.61 5.14
C PRO A 19 0.83 -6.74 5.42
N ILE A 20 1.65 -6.39 4.44
CA ILE A 20 3.12 -6.30 4.50
C ILE A 20 3.56 -4.83 4.61
N SER A 21 3.15 -3.97 3.68
CA SER A 21 3.47 -2.54 3.70
C SER A 21 2.36 -1.71 3.08
N ILE A 22 2.30 -0.44 3.45
CA ILE A 22 1.38 0.55 2.89
C ILE A 22 2.13 1.75 2.38
N GLY A 23 1.71 2.28 1.24
CA GLY A 23 2.06 3.60 0.74
C GLY A 23 0.82 4.45 0.53
N MET A 24 0.90 5.73 0.85
CA MET A 24 -0.18 6.69 0.63
C MET A 24 0.37 7.99 0.06
N LYS A 25 -0.34 8.59 -0.88
CA LYS A 25 -0.03 9.87 -1.50
C LYS A 25 -1.27 10.75 -1.53
N ALA A 26 -1.24 11.86 -0.79
CA ALA A 26 -2.31 12.84 -0.80
C ALA A 26 -2.15 13.87 -1.92
N GLU A 27 -3.25 14.52 -2.30
CA GLU A 27 -3.27 15.54 -3.34
C GLU A 27 -2.43 16.78 -2.96
N ASP A 28 -2.32 17.08 -1.67
CA ASP A 28 -1.53 18.19 -1.13
C ASP A 28 0.00 17.92 -1.10
N GLY A 29 0.42 16.76 -1.58
CA GLY A 29 1.83 16.38 -1.67
C GLY A 29 2.34 15.56 -0.50
N ARG A 30 1.59 15.41 0.61
CA ARG A 30 1.99 14.55 1.73
C ARG A 30 2.10 13.10 1.29
N GLU A 31 2.99 12.38 1.94
CA GLU A 31 3.24 10.97 1.71
C GLU A 31 3.32 10.22 3.04
N TYR A 32 2.93 8.97 3.01
CA TYR A 32 3.07 8.06 4.13
C TYR A 32 3.57 6.70 3.63
N TYR A 33 4.48 6.10 4.38
CA TYR A 33 4.97 4.74 4.13
C TYR A 33 5.20 4.02 5.45
N ALA A 34 4.74 2.77 5.53
CA ALA A 34 5.01 1.92 6.67
C ALA A 34 5.08 0.44 6.28
N VAL A 35 5.86 -0.31 7.05
CA VAL A 35 6.00 -1.77 6.94
C VAL A 35 5.48 -2.40 8.23
N ASN A 36 4.67 -3.43 8.09
CA ASN A 36 4.08 -4.16 9.22
C ASN A 36 5.17 -4.80 10.09
N GLY A 37 5.31 -4.30 11.31
CA GLY A 37 6.27 -4.76 12.29
C GLY A 37 6.13 -6.22 12.71
N LEU A 38 5.02 -6.87 12.35
CA LEU A 38 4.87 -8.33 12.54
C LEU A 38 5.96 -9.11 11.80
N LEU A 39 6.45 -8.59 10.65
CA LEU A 39 7.59 -9.17 9.94
C LEU A 39 8.90 -9.12 10.75
N ALA A 40 9.07 -8.12 11.60
CA ALA A 40 10.24 -7.96 12.48
C ALA A 40 10.02 -8.56 13.88
N ALA A 41 8.78 -8.87 14.25
CA ALA A 41 8.40 -9.28 15.59
C ALA A 41 9.08 -10.59 16.02
N ARG A 42 9.56 -10.60 17.28
CA ARG A 42 10.03 -11.83 17.94
C ARG A 42 8.84 -12.72 18.34
N GLY A 43 9.10 -14.00 18.56
CA GLY A 43 8.08 -14.95 19.00
C GLY A 43 7.33 -15.63 17.86
N TRP A 44 6.35 -16.48 18.25
CA TRP A 44 5.67 -17.41 17.35
C TRP A 44 4.90 -16.72 16.21
N LYS A 45 4.19 -15.63 16.50
CA LYS A 45 3.38 -14.92 15.48
C LYS A 45 4.27 -14.38 14.36
N GLY A 46 5.31 -13.63 14.70
CA GLY A 46 6.25 -13.08 13.74
C GLY A 46 7.02 -14.16 12.97
N TRP A 47 7.46 -15.22 13.66
CA TRP A 47 8.11 -16.36 13.01
C TRP A 47 7.19 -17.04 11.99
N ARG A 48 5.92 -17.31 12.36
CA ARG A 48 4.94 -17.93 11.46
C ARG A 48 4.66 -17.07 10.24
N PHE A 49 4.50 -15.76 10.42
CA PHE A 49 4.25 -14.83 9.32
C PHE A 49 5.45 -14.80 8.36
N ARG A 50 6.67 -14.56 8.87
CA ARG A 50 7.90 -14.61 8.04
C ARG A 50 8.07 -15.91 7.30
N ARG A 51 7.77 -17.04 7.95
CA ARG A 51 7.87 -18.36 7.31
C ARG A 51 6.91 -18.50 6.12
N ARG A 52 5.71 -17.94 6.20
CA ARG A 52 4.74 -17.94 5.11
C ARG A 52 5.20 -17.02 3.97
N VAL A 53 5.61 -15.80 4.29
CA VAL A 53 6.18 -14.86 3.30
C VAL A 53 7.34 -15.50 2.55
N ARG A 54 8.31 -16.13 3.26
CA ARG A 54 9.44 -16.81 2.61
C ARG A 54 9.06 -17.96 1.69
N LYS A 55 7.94 -18.59 1.92
CA LYS A 55 7.45 -19.67 1.05
C LYS A 55 6.74 -19.14 -0.19
N HIS A 56 6.35 -17.88 -0.19
CA HIS A 56 5.68 -17.26 -1.30
C HIS A 56 6.71 -16.67 -2.28
N LYS A 57 7.05 -17.48 -3.31
CA LYS A 57 8.11 -17.15 -4.27
C LYS A 57 7.97 -15.76 -4.85
N TRP A 58 6.77 -15.41 -5.33
CA TRP A 58 6.51 -14.13 -5.95
C TRP A 58 6.80 -12.94 -5.01
N LEU A 59 6.35 -13.02 -3.74
CA LEU A 59 6.63 -11.97 -2.76
C LEU A 59 8.13 -11.81 -2.51
N MET A 60 8.86 -12.92 -2.43
CA MET A 60 10.31 -12.90 -2.23
C MET A 60 11.08 -12.29 -3.40
N GLU A 61 10.55 -12.40 -4.61
CA GLU A 61 11.16 -11.90 -5.84
C GLU A 61 10.74 -10.45 -6.13
N ASN A 62 9.51 -10.04 -5.80
CA ASN A 62 8.93 -8.79 -6.25
C ASN A 62 8.64 -7.78 -5.14
N VAL A 63 8.33 -8.19 -3.91
CA VAL A 63 7.98 -7.27 -2.82
C VAL A 63 9.12 -7.07 -1.83
N ILE A 64 9.69 -8.17 -1.32
CA ILE A 64 10.71 -8.10 -0.27
C ILE A 64 11.95 -7.28 -0.65
N PRO A 65 12.46 -7.33 -1.91
CA PRO A 65 13.60 -6.49 -2.31
C PRO A 65 13.32 -4.99 -2.27
N HIS A 66 12.05 -4.59 -2.33
CA HIS A 66 11.60 -3.18 -2.33
C HIS A 66 11.25 -2.66 -0.92
N LEU A 67 11.24 -3.51 0.09
CA LEU A 67 11.17 -3.07 1.48
C LEU A 67 12.48 -2.38 1.88
N PRO A 68 12.49 -1.55 2.95
CA PRO A 68 13.70 -0.84 3.39
C PRO A 68 14.90 -1.77 3.55
N GLN A 69 15.95 -1.54 2.80
CA GLN A 69 17.17 -2.33 2.86
C GLN A 69 18.24 -1.56 3.65
N PRO A 70 19.09 -2.24 4.42
CA PRO A 70 20.23 -1.60 5.07
C PRO A 70 21.21 -1.04 4.04
N HIS A 71 21.90 0.03 4.40
CA HIS A 71 22.96 0.61 3.58
C HIS A 71 24.24 -0.24 3.64
N GLY A 72 24.98 -0.29 2.54
CA GLY A 72 26.27 -0.97 2.45
C GLY A 72 26.19 -2.48 2.25
N ASP A 73 27.28 -3.18 2.54
CA ASP A 73 27.42 -4.64 2.33
C ASP A 73 26.82 -5.45 3.51
N TRP A 74 25.61 -5.14 3.85
CA TRP A 74 24.89 -5.74 4.99
C TRP A 74 24.55 -7.21 4.78
N ARG A 75 24.39 -7.65 3.52
CA ARG A 75 23.99 -9.03 3.20
C ARG A 75 24.95 -10.06 3.74
N ASN A 76 26.22 -9.73 3.82
CA ASN A 76 27.26 -10.59 4.37
C ASN A 76 27.25 -10.65 5.91
N HIS A 77 26.58 -9.71 6.57
CA HIS A 77 26.60 -9.54 8.02
C HIS A 77 25.24 -9.82 8.68
N MET A 78 24.17 -9.97 7.90
CA MET A 78 22.84 -10.27 8.44
C MET A 78 22.52 -11.76 8.45
N PRO A 79 21.85 -12.26 9.50
CA PRO A 79 21.35 -13.62 9.51
C PRO A 79 20.46 -13.85 8.28
N GLN A 80 20.58 -15.02 7.64
CA GLN A 80 19.70 -15.43 6.52
C GLN A 80 18.20 -15.43 6.87
N SER A 81 17.89 -15.35 8.18
CA SER A 81 16.52 -15.22 8.67
C SER A 81 15.92 -13.85 8.46
N TRP A 82 16.69 -12.82 8.13
CA TRP A 82 16.23 -11.47 7.90
C TRP A 82 15.82 -11.30 6.44
N LEU A 83 14.72 -10.53 6.23
CA LEU A 83 14.16 -10.27 4.91
C LEU A 83 14.54 -8.87 4.42
N PHE A 84 14.68 -7.93 5.35
CA PHE A 84 14.92 -6.50 5.11
C PHE A 84 15.49 -5.86 6.39
N ASN A 85 15.67 -4.55 6.42
CA ASN A 85 16.11 -3.82 7.61
C ASN A 85 15.00 -3.74 8.67
N TYR A 86 14.99 -4.63 9.64
CA TYR A 86 14.00 -4.68 10.72
C TYR A 86 14.06 -3.49 11.68
N LEU A 87 15.12 -2.68 11.63
CA LEU A 87 15.32 -1.51 12.47
C LEU A 87 14.96 -0.21 11.76
N ASP A 88 14.50 -0.30 10.51
CA ASP A 88 14.09 0.89 9.77
C ASP A 88 12.91 1.59 10.46
N PRO A 89 12.90 2.94 10.53
CA PRO A 89 11.80 3.71 11.13
C PRO A 89 10.43 3.47 10.50
N ALA A 90 10.38 3.01 9.24
CA ALA A 90 9.13 2.63 8.59
C ALA A 90 8.53 1.33 9.16
N VAL A 91 9.31 0.50 9.86
CA VAL A 91 8.83 -0.75 10.47
C VAL A 91 8.12 -0.44 11.78
N LYS A 92 6.80 -0.58 11.79
CA LYS A 92 5.95 -0.14 12.90
C LYS A 92 4.97 -1.22 13.32
N PRO A 93 4.58 -1.26 14.61
CA PRO A 93 3.44 -2.07 15.05
C PRO A 93 2.18 -1.70 14.25
N ILE A 94 1.32 -2.69 13.99
CA ILE A 94 0.12 -2.49 13.15
C ILE A 94 -0.84 -1.45 13.77
N GLU A 95 -0.89 -1.39 15.10
CA GLU A 95 -1.70 -0.43 15.84
C GLU A 95 -1.22 1.01 15.59
N ARG A 96 0.10 1.22 15.55
CA ARG A 96 0.67 2.52 15.20
C ARG A 96 0.43 2.89 13.75
N ILE A 97 0.48 1.92 12.84
CA ILE A 97 0.12 2.14 11.44
C ILE A 97 -1.34 2.59 11.33
N ALA A 98 -2.25 1.97 12.09
CA ALA A 98 -3.67 2.34 12.13
C ALA A 98 -3.88 3.79 12.58
N ASP A 99 -3.20 4.22 13.65
CA ASP A 99 -3.27 5.59 14.16
C ASP A 99 -2.73 6.60 13.13
N GLU A 100 -1.55 6.33 12.57
CA GLU A 100 -0.89 7.23 11.62
C GLU A 100 -1.66 7.32 10.28
N VAL A 101 -2.24 6.22 9.80
CA VAL A 101 -3.12 6.19 8.62
C VAL A 101 -4.38 6.99 8.87
N MET A 102 -4.98 6.85 10.06
CA MET A 102 -6.13 7.65 10.46
C MET A 102 -5.81 9.14 10.45
N ASP A 103 -4.69 9.54 11.07
CA ASP A 103 -4.26 10.92 11.12
C ASP A 103 -3.99 11.47 9.71
N PHE A 104 -3.39 10.66 8.83
CA PHE A 104 -3.14 11.02 7.44
C PHE A 104 -4.42 11.29 6.67
N ILE A 105 -5.43 10.41 6.81
CA ILE A 105 -6.74 10.55 6.16
C ILE A 105 -7.48 11.78 6.70
N ARG A 106 -7.55 11.95 8.03
CA ARG A 106 -8.22 13.10 8.65
C ARG A 106 -7.61 14.44 8.27
N ALA A 107 -6.28 14.50 8.21
CA ALA A 107 -5.58 15.71 7.78
C ALA A 107 -5.84 16.08 6.31
N THR A 108 -6.39 15.16 5.51
CA THR A 108 -6.77 15.40 4.11
C THR A 108 -8.13 16.13 4.00
N GLY A 109 -8.95 16.04 5.03
CA GLY A 109 -10.23 16.75 5.12
C GLY A 109 -11.44 15.82 5.21
N PRO A 110 -12.65 16.37 5.41
CA PRO A 110 -13.85 15.58 5.70
C PRO A 110 -14.38 14.78 4.49
N ASP A 111 -14.09 15.22 3.27
CA ASP A 111 -14.61 14.62 2.02
C ASP A 111 -13.48 13.91 1.25
N VAL A 112 -12.70 13.09 1.94
CA VAL A 112 -11.61 12.34 1.33
C VAL A 112 -12.13 11.25 0.40
N GLN A 113 -11.52 11.14 -0.78
CA GLN A 113 -11.68 10.02 -1.71
C GLN A 113 -10.45 9.14 -1.67
N LEU A 114 -10.64 7.86 -1.40
CA LEU A 114 -9.58 6.86 -1.49
C LEU A 114 -9.56 6.27 -2.90
N TRP A 115 -8.35 6.10 -3.46
CA TRP A 115 -8.10 5.55 -4.78
C TRP A 115 -6.99 4.51 -4.74
N ALA A 116 -7.20 3.38 -5.42
CA ALA A 116 -6.21 2.32 -5.57
C ALA A 116 -6.35 1.64 -6.93
N ASP A 117 -5.30 0.94 -7.37
CA ASP A 117 -5.32 0.13 -8.57
C ASP A 117 -5.72 -1.31 -8.21
N TYR A 118 -6.78 -1.86 -8.84
CA TYR A 118 -7.41 -3.11 -8.41
C TYR A 118 -7.74 -3.15 -6.91
N GLY A 119 -8.20 -2.04 -6.37
CA GLY A 119 -8.23 -1.68 -4.95
C GLY A 119 -9.07 -2.52 -4.00
N ALA A 120 -9.68 -3.62 -4.44
CA ALA A 120 -10.54 -4.45 -3.58
C ALA A 120 -9.77 -5.02 -2.37
N TYR A 121 -8.57 -5.57 -2.61
CA TYR A 121 -7.75 -6.17 -1.55
C TYR A 121 -7.03 -5.11 -0.72
N ASP A 122 -6.66 -3.99 -1.33
CA ASP A 122 -6.10 -2.83 -0.64
C ASP A 122 -7.08 -2.29 0.38
N HIS A 123 -8.36 -2.19 0.01
CA HIS A 123 -9.40 -1.74 0.93
C HIS A 123 -9.66 -2.74 2.06
N VAL A 124 -9.55 -4.03 1.80
CA VAL A 124 -9.60 -5.06 2.85
C VAL A 124 -8.42 -4.89 3.82
N CYS A 125 -7.20 -4.71 3.33
CA CYS A 125 -6.03 -4.44 4.17
C CYS A 125 -6.21 -3.17 5.01
N LEU A 126 -6.73 -2.09 4.41
CA LEU A 126 -7.03 -0.85 5.09
C LEU A 126 -8.06 -1.07 6.22
N ALA A 127 -9.19 -1.69 5.91
CA ALA A 127 -10.24 -1.94 6.89
C ALA A 127 -9.76 -2.82 8.06
N GLN A 128 -8.92 -3.81 7.79
CA GLN A 128 -8.36 -4.71 8.80
C GLN A 128 -7.53 -3.99 9.87
N LEU A 129 -7.05 -2.77 9.62
CA LEU A 129 -6.37 -1.96 10.63
C LEU A 129 -7.26 -1.75 11.88
N TRP A 130 -8.58 -1.69 11.70
CA TRP A 130 -9.56 -1.46 12.77
C TRP A 130 -10.48 -2.68 13.00
N GLY A 131 -10.27 -3.77 12.27
CA GLY A 131 -11.01 -5.01 12.43
C GLY A 131 -12.07 -5.23 11.36
N ARG A 132 -13.36 -5.15 11.70
CA ARG A 132 -14.43 -5.35 10.72
C ARG A 132 -14.72 -4.03 9.97
N MET A 133 -15.19 -4.12 8.75
CA MET A 133 -15.53 -2.94 7.95
C MET A 133 -16.53 -2.00 8.65
N ILE A 134 -17.44 -2.54 9.48
CA ILE A 134 -18.37 -1.72 10.28
C ILE A 134 -17.72 -1.00 11.47
N ASP A 135 -16.48 -1.36 11.81
CA ASP A 135 -15.69 -0.73 12.89
C ASP A 135 -14.77 0.37 12.34
N LEU A 136 -14.87 0.69 11.03
CA LEU A 136 -14.10 1.78 10.44
C LEU A 136 -14.35 3.08 11.19
N PRO A 137 -13.28 3.81 11.55
CA PRO A 137 -13.43 5.08 12.25
C PRO A 137 -14.12 6.14 11.38
N GLU A 138 -14.77 7.08 12.03
CA GLU A 138 -15.36 8.24 11.36
C GLU A 138 -14.31 9.00 10.53
N GLY A 139 -14.66 9.31 9.28
CA GLY A 139 -13.78 9.97 8.32
C GLY A 139 -13.03 9.02 7.39
N VAL A 140 -13.05 7.71 7.66
CA VAL A 140 -12.51 6.70 6.72
C VAL A 140 -13.64 6.23 5.80
N PRO A 141 -13.52 6.41 4.46
CA PRO A 141 -14.54 5.91 3.53
C PRO A 141 -14.71 4.40 3.61
N MET A 142 -15.95 3.92 3.49
CA MET A 142 -16.26 2.48 3.49
C MET A 142 -15.95 1.79 2.15
N PHE A 143 -15.48 2.53 1.16
CA PHE A 143 -15.09 2.02 -0.15
C PHE A 143 -13.90 2.78 -0.69
N THR A 144 -13.22 2.20 -1.65
CA THR A 144 -12.20 2.87 -2.46
C THR A 144 -12.68 2.99 -3.90
N ASN A 145 -12.26 4.06 -4.57
CA ASN A 145 -12.43 4.17 -6.01
C ASN A 145 -11.33 3.33 -6.69
N ASP A 146 -11.70 2.65 -7.74
CA ASP A 146 -10.79 1.76 -8.45
C ASP A 146 -10.35 2.38 -9.79
N ILE A 147 -9.04 2.49 -9.97
CA ILE A 147 -8.42 3.09 -11.17
C ILE A 147 -8.80 2.31 -12.42
N GLN A 148 -8.79 0.98 -12.38
CA GLN A 148 -9.12 0.15 -13.54
C GLN A 148 -10.61 0.21 -13.88
N GLN A 149 -11.47 0.35 -12.89
CA GLN A 149 -12.90 0.56 -13.13
C GLN A 149 -13.14 1.91 -13.82
N GLU A 150 -12.49 2.97 -13.33
CA GLU A 150 -12.61 4.30 -13.94
C GLU A 150 -12.03 4.33 -15.36
N ALA A 151 -10.87 3.74 -15.60
CA ALA A 151 -10.28 3.62 -16.94
C ALA A 151 -11.25 2.90 -17.90
N ARG A 152 -11.81 1.77 -17.46
CA ARG A 152 -12.77 1.00 -18.27
C ARG A 152 -14.05 1.80 -18.56
N ARG A 153 -14.54 2.57 -17.58
CA ARG A 153 -15.70 3.45 -17.76
C ARG A 153 -15.46 4.49 -18.86
N GLN A 154 -14.21 4.92 -19.03
CA GLN A 154 -13.79 5.85 -20.09
C GLN A 154 -13.38 5.16 -21.41
N GLY A 155 -13.55 3.84 -21.52
CA GLY A 155 -13.19 3.08 -22.71
C GLY A 155 -11.69 2.82 -22.87
N LEU A 156 -10.90 3.00 -21.80
CA LEU A 156 -9.45 2.78 -21.79
C LEU A 156 -9.11 1.38 -21.29
N GLY A 157 -8.12 0.76 -21.94
CA GLY A 157 -7.50 -0.49 -21.50
C GLY A 157 -6.18 -0.24 -20.77
N TRP A 158 -5.60 -1.31 -20.24
CA TRP A 158 -4.31 -1.27 -19.55
C TRP A 158 -3.18 -0.62 -20.37
N ASP A 159 -3.17 -0.82 -21.69
CA ASP A 159 -2.11 -0.30 -22.56
C ASP A 159 -2.25 1.19 -22.87
N ASP A 160 -3.43 1.76 -22.58
CA ASP A 160 -3.70 3.19 -22.76
C ASP A 160 -3.28 4.02 -21.55
N LEU A 161 -2.97 3.36 -20.42
CA LEU A 161 -2.58 4.03 -19.19
C LEU A 161 -1.06 4.24 -19.09
N PRO A 162 -0.61 5.30 -18.43
CA PRO A 162 0.82 5.50 -18.15
C PRO A 162 1.44 4.25 -17.52
N LYS A 163 2.64 3.92 -17.95
CA LYS A 163 3.41 2.82 -17.32
C LYS A 163 4.33 3.39 -16.24
N GLN A 164 4.55 2.60 -15.20
CA GLN A 164 5.43 2.99 -14.10
C GLN A 164 6.90 2.79 -14.51
N ASP A 165 7.72 3.83 -14.35
CA ASP A 165 9.14 3.82 -14.76
C ASP A 165 10.08 3.13 -13.75
N GLY A 166 9.54 2.46 -12.74
CA GLY A 166 10.32 1.75 -11.72
C GLY A 166 9.68 1.78 -10.34
N GLY A 167 10.27 1.05 -9.42
CA GLY A 167 9.74 0.94 -8.05
C GLY A 167 8.45 0.15 -7.94
N VAL A 168 8.07 -0.59 -8.99
CA VAL A 168 6.92 -1.51 -8.98
C VAL A 168 7.04 -2.46 -7.78
N HIS A 169 5.94 -2.68 -7.08
CA HIS A 169 5.88 -3.45 -5.83
C HIS A 169 6.62 -2.81 -4.64
N ASN A 170 6.76 -1.48 -4.68
CA ASN A 170 6.96 -0.66 -3.48
C ASN A 170 5.70 0.17 -3.26
N ALA A 171 4.96 -0.11 -2.20
CA ALA A 171 3.63 0.46 -1.96
C ALA A 171 3.59 2.00 -2.08
N LEU A 172 4.65 2.74 -1.67
CA LEU A 172 4.67 4.19 -1.85
C LEU A 172 4.92 4.61 -3.30
N ALA A 173 5.78 3.90 -4.03
CA ALA A 173 6.01 4.18 -5.44
C ALA A 173 4.73 3.87 -6.25
N ASP A 174 4.03 2.79 -5.90
CA ASP A 174 2.78 2.39 -6.54
C ASP A 174 1.65 3.40 -6.23
N ALA A 175 1.54 3.89 -5.00
CA ALA A 175 0.62 4.98 -4.64
C ALA A 175 0.89 6.28 -5.42
N ARG A 176 2.16 6.64 -5.67
CA ARG A 176 2.54 7.79 -6.51
C ARG A 176 2.14 7.57 -7.97
N HIS A 177 2.33 6.37 -8.47
CA HIS A 177 1.91 6.00 -9.81
C HIS A 177 0.38 6.03 -9.94
N ASN A 178 -0.34 5.48 -8.97
CA ASN A 178 -1.79 5.53 -8.88
C ASN A 178 -2.31 6.97 -8.98
N GLN A 179 -1.65 7.92 -8.27
CA GLN A 179 -1.98 9.34 -8.39
C GLN A 179 -1.80 9.87 -9.82
N THR A 180 -0.74 9.48 -10.50
CA THR A 180 -0.47 9.90 -11.87
C THR A 180 -1.57 9.41 -12.82
N VAL A 181 -1.94 8.14 -12.72
CA VAL A 181 -3.00 7.54 -13.55
C VAL A 181 -4.35 8.15 -13.23
N ARG A 182 -4.70 8.27 -11.95
CA ARG A 182 -5.96 8.88 -11.52
C ARG A 182 -6.10 10.32 -12.04
N ARG A 183 -5.05 11.14 -11.92
CA ARG A 183 -5.09 12.54 -12.42
C ARG A 183 -5.35 12.60 -13.92
N LEU A 184 -4.75 11.71 -14.70
CA LEU A 184 -5.03 11.60 -16.13
C LEU A 184 -6.51 11.26 -16.37
N LEU A 185 -7.06 10.28 -15.67
CA LEU A 185 -8.45 9.86 -15.85
C LEU A 185 -9.44 10.95 -15.44
N VAL A 186 -9.20 11.61 -14.30
CA VAL A 186 -10.05 12.73 -13.82
C VAL A 186 -9.97 13.93 -14.76
N GLY A 187 -8.78 14.28 -15.25
CA GLY A 187 -8.60 15.35 -16.23
C GLY A 187 -9.32 15.09 -17.55
N ARG A 188 -9.27 13.85 -18.04
CA ARG A 188 -10.02 13.42 -19.25
C ARG A 188 -11.54 13.56 -19.04
N ALA A 189 -12.04 13.11 -17.89
CA ALA A 189 -13.46 13.20 -17.55
C ALA A 189 -13.94 14.66 -17.46
N ALA A 190 -13.07 15.59 -17.04
CA ALA A 190 -13.34 17.02 -16.97
C ALA A 190 -13.20 17.74 -18.33
N GLY A 191 -12.78 17.05 -19.40
CA GLY A 191 -12.52 17.65 -20.70
C GLY A 191 -11.18 18.36 -20.83
N GLU A 192 -10.27 18.12 -19.89
CA GLU A 192 -8.90 18.68 -19.83
C GLU A 192 -7.88 17.76 -20.54
N ALA A 193 -8.34 16.79 -21.33
CA ALA A 193 -7.46 15.91 -22.06
C ALA A 193 -6.74 16.69 -23.17
N ALA A 194 -5.41 16.71 -23.08
CA ALA A 194 -4.49 17.30 -24.05
C ALA A 194 -4.54 16.61 -25.41
#